data_4db577e34816f559029a3e6495d9749c
#
_entry.id   4db577e34816f559029a3e6495d9749c
#
_cell.length_a   1.000
_cell.length_b   1.000
_cell.length_c   1.000
_cell.angle_alpha   90.00
_cell.angle_beta   90.00
_cell.angle_gamma   90.00
#
_symmetry.space_group_name_H-M   'P 1'
#
loop_
_entity.id
_entity.type
_entity.pdbx_description
1 polymer ?
#
loop_
_entity_poly.entity_id
_entity_poly.type
_entity_poly.pdbx_seq_one_letter_code
_entity_poly.pdbx_strand_id
1 'polypeptide(L)'
;MVQVTVEKVGLDQDGEQAVVLLADLTKTTLIPIWIRALEASAIALPLQGLTAPRPLTSDLVISVTERLGADVVMAIIREVKDGAFYASLVLTKNEEEIEIDCRASDAIAVALRRASPIYVMERVLVEAGIRSEEDNVQ
;
A
#
# COMPACT_ATOMS: atom_id res chain seq x y z
N MET A 1 3.01 -15.15 -2.94
CA MET A 1 2.47 -13.84 -2.53
C MET A 1 1.31 -14.03 -1.57
N VAL A 2 1.19 -13.13 -0.63
CA VAL A 2 0.13 -13.14 0.37
C VAL A 2 -0.66 -11.85 0.25
N GLN A 3 -1.98 -11.96 0.13
CA GLN A 3 -2.81 -10.76 0.06
C GLN A 3 -2.93 -10.10 1.42
N VAL A 4 -2.87 -8.76 1.42
CA VAL A 4 -2.99 -7.96 2.64
C VAL A 4 -3.97 -6.83 2.41
N THR A 5 -4.43 -6.25 3.51
CA THR A 5 -5.27 -5.04 3.46
C THR A 5 -4.66 -4.00 4.39
N VAL A 6 -5.02 -2.75 4.19
CA VAL A 6 -4.60 -1.69 5.12
C VAL A 6 -5.52 -1.76 6.33
N GLU A 7 -4.96 -2.13 7.47
CA GLU A 7 -5.72 -2.23 8.72
C GLU A 7 -5.98 -0.86 9.31
N LYS A 8 -4.96 -0.02 9.34
CA LYS A 8 -5.11 1.35 9.81
C LYS A 8 -3.90 2.20 9.44
N VAL A 9 -4.07 3.51 9.54
CA VAL A 9 -3.01 4.49 9.41
C VAL A 9 -3.01 5.32 10.68
N GLY A 10 -1.85 5.41 11.33
CA GLY A 10 -1.71 6.18 12.57
C GLY A 10 -0.59 7.19 12.45
N LEU A 11 -0.74 8.33 13.11
CA LEU A 11 0.31 9.33 13.20
C LEU A 11 1.08 9.13 14.49
N ASP A 12 2.37 9.46 14.47
CA ASP A 12 3.15 9.46 15.70
C ASP A 12 2.81 10.73 16.50
N GLN A 13 3.38 10.84 17.71
CA GLN A 13 3.07 11.94 18.60
C GLN A 13 3.43 13.31 18.03
N ASP A 14 4.49 13.37 17.25
CA ASP A 14 4.95 14.62 16.67
C ASP A 14 4.19 14.99 15.40
N GLY A 15 3.44 14.06 14.85
CA GLY A 15 2.73 14.28 13.59
C GLY A 15 3.62 14.36 12.36
N GLU A 16 4.90 14.00 12.48
CA GLU A 16 5.83 14.02 11.36
C GLU A 16 5.86 12.72 10.59
N GLN A 17 5.69 11.61 11.29
CA GLN A 17 5.66 10.30 10.69
C GLN A 17 4.33 9.63 10.91
N ALA A 18 4.05 8.66 10.07
CA ALA A 18 2.86 7.84 10.18
C ALA A 18 3.24 6.38 9.99
N VAL A 19 2.44 5.51 10.55
CA VAL A 19 2.57 4.08 10.29
C VAL A 19 1.36 3.61 9.50
N VAL A 20 1.62 2.88 8.42
CA VAL A 20 0.59 2.16 7.68
C VAL A 20 0.69 0.73 8.15
N LEU A 21 -0.38 0.22 8.74
CA LEU A 21 -0.39 -1.13 9.25
C LEU A 21 -1.14 -2.03 8.27
N LEU A 22 -0.39 -2.92 7.62
CA LEU A 22 -0.98 -3.93 6.73
C LEU A 22 -1.26 -5.18 7.52
N ALA A 23 -2.30 -5.90 7.16
CA ALA A 23 -2.63 -7.17 7.79
C ALA A 23 -2.95 -8.19 6.71
N ASP A 24 -2.57 -9.46 6.95
CA ASP A 24 -3.03 -10.54 6.08
C ASP A 24 -4.55 -10.72 6.29
N LEU A 25 -5.18 -11.50 5.43
CA LEU A 25 -6.65 -11.62 5.46
C LEU A 25 -7.17 -12.28 6.73
N THR A 26 -6.35 -13.08 7.40
CA THR A 26 -6.72 -13.69 8.69
C THR A 26 -6.41 -12.79 9.87
N LYS A 27 -5.72 -11.67 9.62
CA LYS A 27 -5.32 -10.69 10.64
C LYS A 27 -4.42 -11.27 11.72
N THR A 28 -3.66 -12.30 11.37
CA THR A 28 -2.72 -12.91 12.30
C THR A 28 -1.32 -12.30 12.18
N THR A 29 -0.99 -11.76 11.03
CA THR A 29 0.32 -11.13 10.79
C THR A 29 0.11 -9.69 10.35
N LEU A 30 0.85 -8.79 10.98
CA LEU A 30 0.81 -7.36 10.68
C LEU A 30 2.16 -6.92 10.12
N ILE A 31 2.14 -5.95 9.22
CA ILE A 31 3.36 -5.36 8.68
C ILE A 31 3.26 -3.86 8.86
N PRO A 32 4.06 -3.27 9.79
CA PRO A 32 4.08 -1.82 9.94
C PRO A 32 5.04 -1.20 8.93
N ILE A 33 4.56 -0.21 8.20
CA ILE A 33 5.36 0.53 7.24
C ILE A 33 5.36 1.99 7.68
N TRP A 34 6.53 2.51 8.01
CA TRP A 34 6.68 3.90 8.43
C TRP A 34 6.86 4.79 7.22
N ILE A 35 6.09 5.86 7.15
CA ILE A 35 6.11 6.83 6.06
C ILE A 35 6.02 8.23 6.66
N ARG A 36 6.16 9.24 5.82
CA ARG A 36 5.97 10.62 6.27
C ARG A 36 4.47 10.94 6.32
N ALA A 37 4.13 11.88 7.21
CA ALA A 37 2.73 12.24 7.42
C ALA A 37 2.05 12.71 6.14
N LEU A 38 2.78 13.45 5.29
CA LEU A 38 2.23 13.95 4.03
C LEU A 38 1.83 12.81 3.10
N GLU A 39 2.63 11.75 3.06
CA GLU A 39 2.33 10.58 2.24
C GLU A 39 1.16 9.77 2.80
N ALA A 40 0.98 9.82 4.11
CA ALA A 40 -0.09 9.08 4.77
C ALA A 40 -1.48 9.57 4.34
N SER A 41 -1.64 10.86 4.03
CA SER A 41 -2.92 11.39 3.61
C SER A 41 -3.40 10.77 2.30
N ALA A 42 -2.46 10.45 1.40
CA ALA A 42 -2.81 9.81 0.13
C ALA A 42 -3.38 8.40 0.35
N ILE A 43 -3.05 7.77 1.46
CA ILE A 43 -3.58 6.45 1.81
C ILE A 43 -4.86 6.60 2.65
N ALA A 44 -4.85 7.52 3.61
CA ALA A 44 -5.96 7.69 4.54
C ALA A 44 -7.25 8.16 3.84
N LEU A 45 -7.15 9.06 2.87
CA LEU A 45 -8.34 9.59 2.19
C LEU A 45 -9.19 8.50 1.53
N PRO A 46 -8.64 7.63 0.68
CA PRO A 46 -9.47 6.57 0.08
C PRO A 46 -10.00 5.58 1.10
N LEU A 47 -9.28 5.34 2.21
CA LEU A 47 -9.78 4.46 3.27
C LEU A 47 -11.02 5.02 3.94
N GLN A 48 -11.15 6.34 4.01
CA GLN A 48 -12.27 7.02 4.63
C GLN A 48 -13.38 7.34 3.63
N GLY A 49 -13.19 6.98 2.36
CA GLY A 49 -14.14 7.30 1.31
C GLY A 49 -14.17 8.77 0.97
N LEU A 50 -13.09 9.50 1.27
CA LEU A 50 -13.00 10.93 1.02
C LEU A 50 -12.17 11.21 -0.23
N THR A 51 -12.46 12.35 -0.86
CA THR A 51 -11.68 12.82 -2.01
C THR A 51 -11.15 14.21 -1.70
N ALA A 52 -9.98 14.52 -2.25
CA ALA A 52 -9.43 15.86 -2.12
C ALA A 52 -10.12 16.82 -3.09
N PRO A 53 -10.14 18.14 -2.82
CA PRO A 53 -10.75 19.12 -3.73
C PRO A 53 -10.12 19.12 -5.13
N ARG A 54 -8.83 18.82 -5.22
CA ARG A 54 -8.12 18.65 -6.49
C ARG A 54 -7.39 17.33 -6.47
N PRO A 55 -7.15 16.70 -7.66
CA PRO A 55 -6.46 15.42 -7.70
C PRO A 55 -5.09 15.48 -7.02
N LEU A 56 -4.80 14.46 -6.22
CA LEU A 56 -3.48 14.26 -5.64
C LEU A 56 -2.60 13.51 -6.65
N THR A 57 -1.31 13.37 -6.34
CA THR A 57 -0.38 12.67 -7.24
C THR A 57 -0.84 11.25 -7.54
N SER A 58 -1.38 10.53 -6.55
CA SER A 58 -1.90 9.18 -6.78
C SER A 58 -3.09 9.15 -7.74
N ASP A 59 -3.94 10.18 -7.67
CA ASP A 59 -5.05 10.31 -8.61
C ASP A 59 -4.53 10.60 -10.02
N LEU A 60 -3.47 11.42 -10.11
CA LEU A 60 -2.85 11.73 -11.39
C LEU A 60 -2.27 10.48 -12.04
N VAL A 61 -1.63 9.62 -11.26
CA VAL A 61 -1.08 8.36 -11.77
C VAL A 61 -2.21 7.55 -12.42
N ILE A 62 -3.35 7.45 -11.75
CA ILE A 62 -4.49 6.71 -12.30
C ILE A 62 -4.99 7.37 -13.59
N SER A 63 -5.14 8.68 -13.59
CA SER A 63 -5.61 9.40 -14.78
C SER A 63 -4.68 9.17 -15.97
N VAL A 64 -3.37 9.24 -15.74
CA VAL A 64 -2.38 9.03 -16.79
C VAL A 64 -2.45 7.60 -17.32
N THR A 65 -2.49 6.60 -16.44
CA THR A 65 -2.53 5.21 -16.87
C THR A 65 -3.79 4.90 -17.66
N GLU A 66 -4.95 5.38 -17.19
CA GLU A 66 -6.21 5.15 -17.88
C GLU A 66 -6.26 5.84 -19.25
N ARG A 67 -5.75 7.07 -19.33
CA ARG A 67 -5.73 7.79 -20.60
C ARG A 67 -4.82 7.11 -21.62
N LEU A 68 -3.84 6.38 -21.17
CA LEU A 68 -2.93 5.62 -22.03
C LEU A 68 -3.41 4.19 -22.28
N GLY A 69 -4.57 3.84 -21.79
CA GLY A 69 -5.17 2.54 -22.07
C GLY A 69 -4.69 1.41 -21.17
N ALA A 70 -4.14 1.73 -20.00
CA ALA A 70 -3.69 0.73 -19.04
C ALA A 70 -4.61 0.70 -17.82
N ASP A 71 -4.65 -0.46 -17.16
CA ASP A 71 -5.41 -0.64 -15.93
C ASP A 71 -4.47 -1.07 -14.81
N VAL A 72 -4.72 -0.56 -13.60
CA VAL A 72 -3.99 -0.98 -12.40
C VAL A 72 -4.57 -2.31 -11.94
N VAL A 73 -3.73 -3.33 -11.86
CA VAL A 73 -4.16 -4.68 -11.49
C VAL A 73 -3.93 -4.97 -10.01
N MET A 74 -2.75 -4.61 -9.50
CA MET A 74 -2.38 -4.89 -8.12
C MET A 74 -1.15 -4.11 -7.71
N ALA A 75 -0.93 -4.05 -6.41
CA ALA A 75 0.32 -3.58 -5.84
C ALA A 75 1.00 -4.78 -5.19
N ILE A 76 2.33 -4.86 -5.31
CA ILE A 76 3.09 -5.94 -4.67
C ILE A 76 4.24 -5.31 -3.89
N ILE A 77 4.32 -5.59 -2.60
CA ILE A 77 5.47 -5.21 -1.79
C ILE A 77 6.45 -6.37 -1.87
N ARG A 78 7.61 -6.12 -2.46
CA ARG A 78 8.52 -7.17 -2.89
C ARG A 78 9.61 -7.50 -1.90
N GLU A 79 10.17 -6.49 -1.26
CA GLU A 79 11.28 -6.73 -0.32
C GLU A 79 11.43 -5.58 0.67
N VAL A 80 12.13 -5.88 1.74
CA VAL A 80 12.55 -4.89 2.74
C VAL A 80 14.06 -4.90 2.74
N LYS A 81 14.66 -3.73 2.68
CA LYS A 81 16.11 -3.60 2.67
C LYS A 81 16.49 -2.35 3.45
N ASP A 82 17.24 -2.52 4.53
CA ASP A 82 17.66 -1.41 5.39
C ASP A 82 16.48 -0.55 5.86
N GLY A 83 15.36 -1.20 6.19
CA GLY A 83 14.16 -0.52 6.67
C GLY A 83 13.30 0.08 5.58
N ALA A 84 13.71 0.02 4.32
CA ALA A 84 12.95 0.55 3.20
C ALA A 84 12.18 -0.57 2.50
N PHE A 85 10.91 -0.30 2.20
CA PHE A 85 10.05 -1.25 1.50
C PHE A 85 10.03 -0.93 0.01
N TYR A 86 10.36 -1.92 -0.79
CA TYR A 86 10.37 -1.82 -2.26
C TYR A 86 9.11 -2.48 -2.79
N ALA A 87 8.48 -1.80 -3.74
CA ALA A 87 7.20 -2.26 -4.27
C ALA A 87 7.14 -2.12 -5.78
N SER A 88 6.17 -2.79 -6.36
CA SER A 88 5.82 -2.64 -7.77
C SER A 88 4.34 -2.38 -7.88
N LEU A 89 3.98 -1.50 -8.79
CA LEU A 89 2.62 -1.34 -9.24
C LEU A 89 2.49 -2.13 -10.53
N VAL A 90 1.54 -3.04 -10.60
CA VAL A 90 1.35 -3.90 -11.76
C VAL A 90 0.17 -3.39 -12.57
N LEU A 91 0.45 -3.13 -13.84
CA LEU A 91 -0.54 -2.64 -14.80
C LEU A 91 -0.75 -3.69 -15.89
N THR A 92 -1.89 -3.63 -16.55
CA THR A 92 -2.08 -4.39 -17.79
C THR A 92 -2.43 -3.44 -18.93
N LYS A 93 -1.94 -3.75 -20.11
CA LYS A 93 -2.28 -3.04 -21.33
C LYS A 93 -2.20 -4.02 -22.49
N ASN A 94 -3.28 -4.13 -23.26
CA ASN A 94 -3.33 -5.07 -24.41
C ASN A 94 -2.90 -6.50 -24.01
N GLU A 95 -3.39 -6.95 -22.85
CA GLU A 95 -3.10 -8.29 -22.30
C GLU A 95 -1.64 -8.47 -21.86
N GLU A 96 -0.82 -7.43 -21.91
CA GLU A 96 0.54 -7.48 -21.40
C GLU A 96 0.59 -6.90 -19.99
N GLU A 97 1.40 -7.54 -19.17
CA GLU A 97 1.61 -7.08 -17.79
C GLU A 97 2.83 -6.18 -17.75
N ILE A 98 2.69 -5.05 -17.08
CA ILE A 98 3.75 -4.05 -16.94
C ILE A 98 3.97 -3.82 -15.45
N GLU A 99 5.21 -3.98 -14.99
CA GLU A 99 5.57 -3.69 -13.61
C GLU A 99 6.31 -2.37 -13.53
N ILE A 100 5.89 -1.54 -12.60
CA ILE A 100 6.50 -0.23 -12.36
C ILE A 100 7.09 -0.23 -10.96
N ASP A 101 8.39 0.01 -10.86
CA ASP A 101 9.05 0.15 -9.56
C ASP A 101 8.57 1.42 -8.87
N CYS A 102 8.26 1.33 -7.59
CA CYS A 102 7.80 2.47 -6.80
C CYS A 102 7.97 2.21 -5.31
N ARG A 103 7.74 3.25 -4.53
CA ARG A 103 7.73 3.09 -3.08
C ARG A 103 6.46 2.37 -2.66
N ALA A 104 6.53 1.67 -1.52
CA ALA A 104 5.36 0.96 -1.00
C ALA A 104 4.18 1.92 -0.77
N SER A 105 4.42 3.12 -0.24
CA SER A 105 3.36 4.10 -0.01
C SER A 105 2.66 4.50 -1.31
N ASP A 106 3.41 4.65 -2.40
CA ASP A 106 2.83 5.01 -3.69
C ASP A 106 1.95 3.88 -4.24
N ALA A 107 2.45 2.65 -4.16
CA ALA A 107 1.71 1.49 -4.66
C ALA A 107 0.40 1.29 -3.90
N ILE A 108 0.45 1.43 -2.57
CA ILE A 108 -0.73 1.30 -1.72
C ILE A 108 -1.75 2.38 -2.04
N ALA A 109 -1.30 3.64 -2.14
CA ALA A 109 -2.19 4.77 -2.41
C ALA A 109 -2.91 4.62 -3.75
N VAL A 110 -2.21 4.16 -4.78
CA VAL A 110 -2.82 3.94 -6.09
C VAL A 110 -3.77 2.75 -6.06
N ALA A 111 -3.36 1.63 -5.46
CA ALA A 111 -4.19 0.43 -5.40
C ALA A 111 -5.51 0.70 -4.68
N LEU A 112 -5.48 1.46 -3.58
CA LEU A 112 -6.70 1.78 -2.84
C LEU A 112 -7.72 2.55 -3.68
N ARG A 113 -7.24 3.44 -4.56
CA ARG A 113 -8.12 4.25 -5.40
C ARG A 113 -8.84 3.42 -6.46
N ARG A 114 -8.24 2.32 -6.87
CA ARG A 114 -8.84 1.42 -7.88
C ARG A 114 -9.45 0.19 -7.25
N ALA A 115 -9.44 0.10 -5.92
CA ALA A 115 -9.88 -1.10 -5.20
C ALA A 115 -9.14 -2.35 -5.71
N SER A 116 -7.88 -2.16 -6.11
CA SER A 116 -7.04 -3.25 -6.57
C SER A 116 -6.40 -3.95 -5.37
N PRO A 117 -6.16 -5.26 -5.43
CA PRO A 117 -5.58 -5.96 -4.30
C PRO A 117 -4.12 -5.57 -4.07
N ILE A 118 -3.69 -5.72 -2.82
CA ILE A 118 -2.33 -5.47 -2.38
C ILE A 118 -1.77 -6.81 -1.90
N TYR A 119 -0.58 -7.16 -2.37
CA TYR A 119 0.10 -8.38 -1.98
C TYR A 119 1.46 -8.06 -1.40
N VAL A 120 1.96 -8.97 -0.60
CA VAL A 120 3.35 -8.93 -0.14
C VAL A 120 4.00 -10.26 -0.50
N MET A 121 5.29 -10.21 -0.81
CA MET A 121 6.06 -11.43 -1.00
C MET A 121 6.28 -12.09 0.35
N GLU A 122 6.35 -13.41 0.37
CA GLU A 122 6.48 -14.14 1.63
C GLU A 122 7.72 -13.71 2.42
N ARG A 123 8.81 -13.39 1.75
CA ARG A 123 10.02 -12.91 2.42
C ARG A 123 9.79 -11.61 3.20
N VAL A 124 8.85 -10.78 2.75
CA VAL A 124 8.51 -9.55 3.47
C VAL A 124 7.81 -9.88 4.78
N LEU A 125 6.92 -10.86 4.76
CA LEU A 125 6.26 -11.32 5.99
C LEU A 125 7.28 -11.87 6.98
N VAL A 126 8.26 -12.61 6.49
CA VAL A 126 9.30 -13.19 7.36
C VAL A 126 10.16 -12.10 7.98
N GLU A 127 10.58 -11.12 7.19
CA GLU A 127 11.50 -10.08 7.66
C GLU A 127 10.83 -8.97 8.46
N ALA A 128 9.63 -8.57 8.08
CA ALA A 128 8.97 -7.39 8.65
C ALA A 128 7.63 -7.68 9.32
N GLY A 129 7.11 -8.89 9.17
CA GLY A 129 5.83 -9.23 9.78
C GLY A 129 5.95 -9.38 11.29
N ILE A 130 4.93 -8.93 12.00
CA ILE A 130 4.80 -9.14 13.44
C ILE A 130 3.48 -9.84 13.72
N ARG A 131 3.47 -10.61 14.78
CA ARG A 131 2.25 -11.30 15.14
C ARG A 131 1.25 -10.33 15.73
N SER A 132 0.00 -10.50 15.37
CA SER A 132 -1.05 -9.66 15.91
C SER A 132 -1.18 -9.89 17.41
N GLU A 133 -1.24 -8.81 18.19
CA GLU A 133 -1.40 -8.89 19.63
C GLU A 133 -2.76 -9.48 20.02
N GLU A 134 -3.74 -9.40 19.14
CA GLU A 134 -5.06 -9.98 19.41
C GLU A 134 -4.99 -11.47 19.66
N ASP A 135 -4.00 -12.14 19.05
CA ASP A 135 -3.81 -13.58 19.26
C ASP A 135 -3.27 -13.89 20.65
N ASN A 136 -2.74 -12.89 21.34
CA ASN A 136 -2.15 -13.06 22.67
C ASN A 136 -3.06 -12.62 23.79
N VAL A 137 -4.21 -12.07 23.47
CA VAL A 137 -5.18 -11.62 24.47
C VAL A 137 -6.04 -12.80 24.88
N GLN A 138 -6.04 -13.10 26.14
CA GLN A 138 -6.76 -14.25 26.68
C GLN A 138 -7.89 -13.81 27.56
#